data_4dd6edaf0a3892e55072870ec468ecdb
#
_entry.id   4dd6edaf0a3892e55072870ec468ecdb
#
_cell.length_a   1.000
_cell.length_b   1.000
_cell.length_c   1.000
_cell.angle_alpha   90.00
_cell.angle_beta   90.00
_cell.angle_gamma   90.00
#
_symmetry.space_group_name_H-M   'P 1'
#
loop_
_entity.id
_entity.type
_entity.pdbx_description
1 polymer ?
#
loop_
_entity_poly.entity_id
_entity_poly.type
_entity_poly.pdbx_seq_one_letter_code
_entity_poly.pdbx_strand_id
1 'polypeptide(L)'
;MRCAIGSSSDPLETSASLDNDPFVERPPGKRRSPTFIQPMAARVVDHLPEGDDWMYEVKFDGYRALLLKNGERVQIRSRNDKDLTNTYPSVAASGHRLRADQAILDGEIVAVDVNGRPSFQALQHRAAHPGHLIVFYAFDLLHLAGEDLTGSTLQERIRIMRLPVLVSRRRCMASTRWSVLDSVG
;
A
#
# COMPACT_ATOMS: atom_id res chain seq x y z
N MET A 1 18.17 -0.72 -5.84
CA MET A 1 17.62 -1.00 -7.18
C MET A 1 16.27 -0.30 -7.24
N ARG A 2 16.02 0.53 -8.25
CA ARG A 2 14.76 1.28 -8.38
C ARG A 2 13.82 0.52 -9.31
N CYS A 3 12.52 0.53 -9.02
CA CYS A 3 11.48 -0.08 -9.86
C CYS A 3 10.69 1.04 -10.56
N ALA A 4 10.35 0.86 -11.81
CA ALA A 4 9.53 1.81 -12.56
C ALA A 4 8.16 1.19 -12.87
N ILE A 5 7.10 1.97 -12.69
CA ILE A 5 5.74 1.57 -12.99
C ILE A 5 5.21 2.52 -14.06
N GLY A 6 4.85 1.97 -15.22
CA GLY A 6 4.32 2.75 -16.33
C GLY A 6 2.89 3.17 -16.10
N SER A 7 2.58 4.42 -16.41
CA SER A 7 1.23 4.95 -16.49
C SER A 7 0.83 4.96 -17.98
N SER A 8 -0.25 4.28 -18.35
CA SER A 8 -0.81 4.44 -19.69
C SER A 8 -1.53 5.78 -19.75
N SER A 9 -1.01 6.69 -20.57
CA SER A 9 -1.58 7.99 -20.83
C SER A 9 -2.67 7.89 -21.90
N ASP A 10 -3.92 8.17 -21.55
CA ASP A 10 -4.91 8.67 -22.49
C ASP A 10 -4.85 10.20 -22.56
N PRO A 11 -5.10 10.81 -23.74
CA PRO A 11 -4.87 12.24 -23.94
C PRO A 11 -5.85 13.10 -23.15
N LEU A 12 -5.30 14.17 -22.60
CA LEU A 12 -5.94 15.25 -21.84
C LEU A 12 -7.23 15.77 -22.50
N GLU A 13 -8.38 15.52 -21.88
CA GLU A 13 -9.52 16.40 -22.01
C GLU A 13 -9.65 17.27 -20.74
N THR A 14 -9.49 18.55 -20.99
CA THR A 14 -9.52 19.63 -19.99
C THR A 14 -10.96 19.94 -19.61
N SER A 15 -11.43 19.47 -18.49
CA SER A 15 -12.37 20.18 -17.63
C SER A 15 -12.34 19.54 -16.25
N ALA A 16 -11.66 20.19 -15.29
CA ALA A 16 -11.72 19.82 -13.90
C ALA A 16 -13.11 20.16 -13.36
N SER A 17 -14.05 19.25 -13.52
CA SER A 17 -15.30 19.23 -12.79
C SER A 17 -15.00 18.76 -11.36
N LEU A 18 -15.51 19.50 -10.37
CA LEU A 18 -15.45 19.16 -8.93
C LEU A 18 -16.24 17.88 -8.58
N ASP A 19 -16.73 17.16 -9.58
CA ASP A 19 -17.60 15.99 -9.46
C ASP A 19 -16.81 14.68 -9.20
N ASN A 20 -15.49 14.73 -9.05
CA ASN A 20 -14.63 13.56 -8.80
C ASN A 20 -14.07 13.51 -7.37
N ASP A 21 -14.81 14.03 -6.38
CA ASP A 21 -14.53 13.74 -4.98
C ASP A 21 -14.89 12.27 -4.72
N PRO A 22 -13.95 11.39 -4.35
CA PRO A 22 -14.22 9.98 -4.07
C PRO A 22 -15.15 9.79 -2.86
N PHE A 23 -15.57 10.86 -2.18
CA PHE A 23 -16.50 10.88 -1.06
C PHE A 23 -17.85 11.52 -1.38
N VAL A 24 -18.11 11.98 -2.61
CA VAL A 24 -19.47 12.28 -3.04
C VAL A 24 -20.24 10.97 -3.02
N GLU A 25 -21.34 10.94 -2.25
CA GLU A 25 -22.25 9.79 -2.14
C GLU A 25 -22.66 9.32 -3.54
N ARG A 26 -21.92 8.35 -4.06
CA ARG A 26 -22.37 7.59 -5.23
C ARG A 26 -23.49 6.67 -4.80
N PRO A 27 -24.54 6.50 -5.62
CA PRO A 27 -25.64 5.60 -5.31
C PRO A 27 -25.06 4.22 -4.96
N PRO A 28 -25.63 3.49 -3.99
CA PRO A 28 -25.08 2.25 -3.49
C PRO A 28 -25.07 1.18 -4.57
N GLY A 29 -23.98 1.15 -5.34
CA GLY A 29 -23.60 -0.03 -6.09
C GLY A 29 -23.38 -1.16 -5.07
N LYS A 30 -23.57 -2.41 -5.46
CA LYS A 30 -23.32 -3.56 -4.59
C LYS A 30 -21.91 -3.47 -4.06
N ARG A 31 -21.76 -3.00 -2.81
CA ARG A 31 -20.47 -2.94 -2.11
C ARG A 31 -19.89 -4.36 -2.07
N ARG A 32 -18.79 -4.58 -2.74
CA ARG A 32 -18.11 -5.87 -2.73
C ARG A 32 -17.20 -5.92 -1.51
N SER A 33 -17.23 -7.04 -0.80
CA SER A 33 -16.25 -7.29 0.25
C SER A 33 -14.85 -7.40 -0.35
N PRO A 34 -13.82 -6.85 0.31
CA PRO A 34 -12.44 -6.99 -0.15
C PRO A 34 -12.03 -8.46 -0.17
N THR A 35 -11.63 -8.94 -1.33
CA THR A 35 -11.10 -10.29 -1.55
C THR A 35 -9.67 -10.19 -2.06
N PHE A 36 -8.91 -11.28 -1.95
CA PHE A 36 -7.54 -11.30 -2.46
C PHE A 36 -7.52 -10.90 -3.95
N ILE A 37 -6.63 -9.98 -4.28
CA ILE A 37 -6.31 -9.55 -5.64
C ILE A 37 -4.85 -9.92 -5.89
N GLN A 38 -4.57 -10.63 -6.99
CA GLN A 38 -3.20 -10.99 -7.33
C GLN A 38 -2.37 -9.71 -7.58
N PRO A 39 -1.31 -9.44 -6.79
CA PRO A 39 -0.47 -8.28 -7.01
C PRO A 39 0.21 -8.32 -8.38
N MET A 40 0.24 -7.17 -9.05
CA MET A 40 0.93 -7.05 -10.33
C MET A 40 2.44 -7.30 -10.18
N ALA A 41 3.00 -8.14 -11.06
CA ALA A 41 4.42 -8.41 -11.06
C ALA A 41 5.20 -7.26 -11.72
N ALA A 42 6.28 -6.82 -11.07
CA ALA A 42 7.22 -5.89 -11.68
C ALA A 42 8.03 -6.59 -12.77
N ARG A 43 8.25 -5.90 -13.88
CA ARG A 43 9.14 -6.37 -14.95
C ARG A 43 10.57 -5.93 -14.65
N VAL A 44 11.50 -6.84 -14.75
CA VAL A 44 12.94 -6.53 -14.67
C VAL A 44 13.36 -5.84 -15.96
N VAL A 45 14.04 -4.70 -15.84
CA VAL A 45 14.59 -3.94 -16.96
C VAL A 45 16.08 -3.63 -16.68
N ASP A 46 16.90 -3.59 -17.74
CA ASP A 46 18.31 -3.28 -17.62
C ASP A 46 18.56 -1.80 -17.34
N HIS A 47 17.71 -0.93 -17.90
CA HIS A 47 17.75 0.50 -17.68
C HIS A 47 16.36 0.98 -17.25
N LEU A 48 16.34 1.96 -16.33
CA LEU A 48 15.09 2.62 -15.97
C LEU A 48 14.58 3.40 -17.19
N PRO A 49 13.30 3.26 -17.57
CA PRO A 49 12.74 4.10 -18.59
C PRO A 49 12.80 5.57 -18.17
N GLU A 50 12.99 6.47 -19.12
CA GLU A 50 13.05 7.91 -18.90
C GLU A 50 11.78 8.58 -19.44
N GLY A 51 11.44 9.76 -18.89
CA GLY A 51 10.29 10.57 -19.31
C GLY A 51 9.31 10.84 -18.18
N ASP A 52 8.43 11.81 -18.39
CA ASP A 52 7.47 12.32 -17.39
C ASP A 52 6.32 11.33 -17.09
N ASP A 53 6.17 10.29 -17.92
CA ASP A 53 5.13 9.25 -17.76
C ASP A 53 5.53 8.17 -16.73
N TRP A 54 6.73 8.27 -16.14
CA TRP A 54 7.24 7.28 -15.22
C TRP A 54 7.31 7.80 -13.80
N MET A 55 6.82 7.00 -12.88
CA MET A 55 6.97 7.20 -11.45
C MET A 55 7.99 6.21 -10.90
N TYR A 56 8.94 6.73 -10.10
CA TYR A 56 9.97 5.91 -9.50
C TYR A 56 9.72 5.75 -8.00
N GLU A 57 9.86 4.55 -7.52
CA GLU A 57 9.75 4.24 -6.09
C GLU A 57 10.99 3.49 -5.59
N VAL A 58 11.22 3.57 -4.29
CA VAL A 58 12.30 2.81 -3.64
C VAL A 58 11.89 1.34 -3.58
N LYS A 59 12.73 0.46 -4.14
CA LYS A 59 12.57 -0.98 -3.96
C LYS A 59 13.05 -1.37 -2.55
N PHE A 60 12.12 -1.77 -1.71
CA PHE A 60 12.43 -2.41 -0.45
C PHE A 60 12.71 -3.89 -0.64
N ASP A 61 13.65 -4.42 0.16
CA ASP A 61 13.85 -5.86 0.26
C ASP A 61 13.07 -6.38 1.48
N GLY A 62 11.98 -7.06 1.20
CA GLY A 62 11.07 -7.58 2.21
C GLY A 62 10.20 -8.72 1.69
N TYR A 63 9.01 -8.85 2.25
CA TYR A 63 7.98 -9.75 1.76
C TYR A 63 6.79 -8.94 1.25
N ARG A 64 6.54 -8.99 -0.06
CA ARG A 64 5.34 -8.38 -0.64
C ARG A 64 4.10 -9.02 -0.08
N ALA A 65 3.19 -8.18 0.38
CA ALA A 65 1.95 -8.61 1.00
C ALA A 65 0.81 -7.64 0.71
N LEU A 66 -0.40 -8.18 0.73
CA LEU A 66 -1.62 -7.40 0.80
C LEU A 66 -2.11 -7.31 2.23
N LEU A 67 -2.49 -6.11 2.65
CA LEU A 67 -3.28 -5.88 3.85
C LEU A 67 -4.74 -5.73 3.43
N LEU A 68 -5.59 -6.67 3.85
CA LEU A 68 -7.02 -6.65 3.60
C LEU A 68 -7.75 -6.30 4.89
N LYS A 69 -8.55 -5.23 4.87
CA LYS A 69 -9.44 -4.87 5.97
C LYS A 69 -10.90 -4.99 5.53
N ASN A 70 -11.73 -5.63 6.36
CA ASN A 70 -13.17 -5.71 6.19
C ASN A 70 -13.84 -5.60 7.56
N GLY A 71 -14.27 -4.41 7.94
CA GLY A 71 -14.71 -4.09 9.29
C GLY A 71 -13.59 -4.33 10.30
N GLU A 72 -13.87 -5.11 11.32
CA GLU A 72 -12.91 -5.51 12.35
C GLU A 72 -11.93 -6.61 11.88
N ARG A 73 -12.19 -7.24 10.75
CA ARG A 73 -11.31 -8.29 10.25
C ARG A 73 -10.16 -7.70 9.45
N VAL A 74 -8.94 -7.94 9.91
CA VAL A 74 -7.70 -7.60 9.19
C VAL A 74 -6.95 -8.88 8.86
N GLN A 75 -6.53 -9.02 7.61
CA GLN A 75 -5.74 -10.14 7.12
C GLN A 75 -4.50 -9.62 6.38
N ILE A 76 -3.41 -10.34 6.56
CA ILE A 76 -2.18 -10.13 5.78
C ILE A 76 -2.01 -11.34 4.87
N ARG A 77 -1.96 -11.08 3.57
CA ARG A 77 -1.81 -12.14 2.56
C ARG A 77 -0.52 -11.94 1.78
N SER A 78 0.27 -12.99 1.60
CA SER A 78 1.45 -12.91 0.75
C SER A 78 1.07 -12.76 -0.72
N ARG A 79 2.04 -12.44 -1.59
CA ARG A 79 1.86 -12.43 -3.05
C ARG A 79 1.26 -13.72 -3.60
N ASN A 80 1.48 -14.85 -2.95
CA ASN A 80 0.96 -16.17 -3.35
C ASN A 80 -0.26 -16.59 -2.52
N ASP A 81 -1.00 -15.62 -1.97
CA ASP A 81 -2.23 -15.83 -1.18
C ASP A 81 -2.05 -16.69 0.08
N LYS A 82 -0.84 -16.79 0.64
CA LYS A 82 -0.62 -17.44 1.94
C LYS A 82 -0.99 -16.47 3.06
N ASP A 83 -1.67 -16.97 4.09
CA ASP A 83 -1.99 -16.19 5.28
C ASP A 83 -0.73 -15.91 6.12
N LEU A 84 -0.42 -14.64 6.30
CA LEU A 84 0.69 -14.13 7.09
C LEU A 84 0.23 -13.38 8.34
N THR A 85 -1.06 -13.35 8.65
CA THR A 85 -1.65 -12.55 9.73
C THR A 85 -1.00 -12.88 11.08
N ASN A 86 -0.90 -14.18 11.41
CA ASN A 86 -0.27 -14.63 12.65
C ASN A 86 1.26 -14.54 12.61
N THR A 87 1.85 -14.49 11.42
CA THR A 87 3.30 -14.34 11.24
C THR A 87 3.74 -12.90 11.53
N TYR A 88 2.90 -11.90 11.19
CA TYR A 88 3.17 -10.48 11.36
C TYR A 88 2.04 -9.77 12.13
N PRO A 89 1.84 -10.12 13.42
CA PRO A 89 0.72 -9.59 14.21
C PRO A 89 0.78 -8.07 14.40
N SER A 90 1.98 -7.47 14.45
CA SER A 90 2.13 -6.01 14.53
C SER A 90 1.62 -5.30 13.26
N VAL A 91 1.82 -5.91 12.08
CA VAL A 91 1.30 -5.38 10.81
C VAL A 91 -0.22 -5.51 10.79
N ALA A 92 -0.78 -6.66 11.18
CA ALA A 92 -2.22 -6.84 11.27
C ALA A 92 -2.86 -5.84 12.25
N ALA A 93 -2.25 -5.64 13.43
CA ALA A 93 -2.71 -4.65 14.42
C ALA A 93 -2.68 -3.22 13.86
N SER A 94 -1.74 -2.89 12.98
CA SER A 94 -1.71 -1.59 12.32
C SER A 94 -2.88 -1.39 11.37
N GLY A 95 -3.35 -2.44 10.71
CA GLY A 95 -4.51 -2.41 9.83
C GLY A 95 -5.81 -1.97 10.52
N HIS A 96 -5.98 -2.28 11.81
CA HIS A 96 -7.13 -1.79 12.59
C HIS A 96 -7.16 -0.26 12.74
N ARG A 97 -6.01 0.42 12.55
CA ARG A 97 -5.93 1.88 12.63
C ARG A 97 -6.34 2.59 11.35
N LEU A 98 -6.52 1.86 10.25
CA LEU A 98 -7.11 2.41 9.04
C LEU A 98 -8.53 2.88 9.36
N ARG A 99 -8.88 4.09 8.94
CA ARG A 99 -10.22 4.65 9.14
C ARG A 99 -11.26 4.01 8.22
N ALA A 100 -10.84 3.58 7.04
CA ALA A 100 -11.72 2.91 6.12
C ALA A 100 -12.16 1.56 6.70
N ASP A 101 -13.45 1.26 6.60
CA ASP A 101 -14.00 -0.04 7.00
C ASP A 101 -13.59 -1.15 6.05
N GLN A 102 -13.38 -0.82 4.78
CA GLN A 102 -12.96 -1.76 3.76
C GLN A 102 -11.81 -1.18 2.95
N ALA A 103 -10.70 -1.91 2.90
CA ALA A 103 -9.54 -1.52 2.09
C ALA A 103 -8.69 -2.74 1.71
N ILE A 104 -8.03 -2.67 0.56
CA ILE A 104 -6.91 -3.53 0.18
C ILE A 104 -5.73 -2.65 -0.16
N LEU A 105 -4.67 -2.78 0.63
CA LEU A 105 -3.40 -2.11 0.40
C LEU A 105 -2.37 -3.14 -0.09
N ASP A 106 -1.64 -2.81 -1.15
CA ASP A 106 -0.47 -3.55 -1.60
C ASP A 106 0.78 -2.89 -1.02
N GLY A 107 1.72 -3.70 -0.55
CA GLY A 107 2.89 -3.16 0.13
C GLY A 107 3.96 -4.21 0.38
N GLU A 108 4.99 -3.79 1.10
CA GLU A 108 6.12 -4.62 1.49
C GLU A 108 6.27 -4.68 3.01
N ILE A 109 6.38 -5.87 3.57
CA ILE A 109 6.74 -6.07 4.96
C ILE A 109 8.25 -6.04 5.07
N VAL A 110 8.78 -5.14 5.91
CA VAL A 110 10.21 -4.89 6.06
C VAL A 110 10.59 -4.86 7.53
N ALA A 111 11.75 -5.40 7.90
CA ALA A 111 12.36 -5.14 9.18
C ALA A 111 13.29 -3.93 9.07
N VAL A 112 13.16 -2.97 10.00
CA VAL A 112 14.00 -1.78 10.04
C VAL A 112 14.69 -1.66 11.39
N ASP A 113 15.93 -1.19 11.40
CA ASP A 113 16.69 -0.89 12.60
C ASP A 113 16.22 0.42 13.27
N VAL A 114 16.85 0.81 14.36
CA VAL A 114 16.55 2.07 15.10
C VAL A 114 16.75 3.34 14.27
N ASN A 115 17.55 3.27 13.20
CA ASN A 115 17.81 4.36 12.27
C ASN A 115 16.86 4.32 11.05
N GLY A 116 15.93 3.36 11.01
CA GLY A 116 15.00 3.15 9.89
C GLY A 116 15.62 2.45 8.68
N ARG A 117 16.80 1.83 8.81
CA ARG A 117 17.46 1.12 7.72
C ARG A 117 16.85 -0.26 7.54
N PRO A 118 16.43 -0.65 6.32
CA PRO A 118 15.84 -1.95 6.07
C PRO A 118 16.89 -3.07 6.12
N SER A 119 16.49 -4.23 6.64
CA SER A 119 17.30 -5.44 6.69
C SER A 119 16.45 -6.68 6.38
N PHE A 120 16.65 -7.27 5.22
CA PHE A 120 15.97 -8.52 4.85
C PHE A 120 16.40 -9.69 5.73
N GLN A 121 17.69 -9.74 6.09
CA GLN A 121 18.22 -10.77 6.98
C GLN A 121 17.56 -10.72 8.37
N ALA A 122 17.36 -9.52 8.93
CA ALA A 122 16.65 -9.35 10.18
C ALA A 122 15.17 -9.75 10.06
N LEU A 123 14.56 -9.54 8.91
CA LEU A 123 13.19 -9.98 8.64
C LEU A 123 13.09 -11.51 8.61
N GLN A 124 14.04 -12.20 7.98
CA GLN A 124 14.10 -13.67 7.93
C GLN A 124 14.38 -14.30 9.29
N HIS A 125 15.29 -13.71 10.07
CA HIS A 125 15.76 -14.24 11.35
C HIS A 125 15.26 -13.39 12.54
N ARG A 126 13.98 -13.04 12.56
CA ARG A 126 13.38 -12.11 13.53
C ARG A 126 13.68 -12.46 15.00
N ALA A 127 13.69 -13.74 15.33
CA ALA A 127 13.98 -14.18 16.69
C ALA A 127 15.40 -13.81 17.15
N ALA A 128 16.36 -13.74 16.21
CA ALA A 128 17.73 -13.33 16.48
C ALA A 128 17.93 -11.80 16.43
N HIS A 129 16.94 -11.06 15.97
CA HIS A 129 17.02 -9.60 15.77
C HIS A 129 15.84 -8.85 16.45
N PRO A 130 15.64 -8.98 17.76
CA PRO A 130 14.47 -8.42 18.48
C PRO A 130 14.44 -6.88 18.48
N GLY A 131 15.56 -6.22 18.19
CA GLY A 131 15.65 -4.74 18.11
C GLY A 131 15.15 -4.15 16.80
N HIS A 132 14.76 -4.96 15.82
CA HIS A 132 14.23 -4.46 14.55
C HIS A 132 12.70 -4.34 14.61
N LEU A 133 12.19 -3.20 14.11
CA LEU A 133 10.76 -2.99 13.95
C LEU A 133 10.28 -3.63 12.65
N ILE A 134 9.15 -4.33 12.72
CA ILE A 134 8.47 -4.82 11.52
C ILE A 134 7.46 -3.78 11.08
N VAL A 135 7.65 -3.25 9.89
CA VAL A 135 6.81 -2.20 9.29
C VAL A 135 6.20 -2.69 7.98
N PHE A 136 5.06 -2.11 7.61
CA PHE A 136 4.43 -2.33 6.33
C PHE A 136 4.48 -1.03 5.53
N TYR A 137 5.22 -1.04 4.44
CA TYR A 137 5.27 0.07 3.48
C TYR A 137 4.20 -0.15 2.42
N ALA A 138 3.08 0.55 2.54
CA ALA A 138 2.05 0.55 1.52
C ALA A 138 2.46 1.47 0.37
N PHE A 139 2.36 0.98 -0.86
CA PHE A 139 2.68 1.74 -2.07
C PHE A 139 1.53 1.76 -3.07
N ASP A 140 0.48 0.94 -2.90
CA ASP A 140 -0.69 0.96 -3.77
C ASP A 140 -1.98 0.68 -2.98
N LEU A 141 -3.12 1.18 -3.49
CA LEU A 141 -4.46 1.00 -2.95
C LEU A 141 -5.35 0.37 -4.02
N LEU A 142 -5.73 -0.88 -3.82
CA LEU A 142 -6.47 -1.65 -4.81
C LEU A 142 -7.98 -1.66 -4.61
N HIS A 143 -8.44 -1.41 -3.38
CA HIS A 143 -9.86 -1.41 -3.01
C HIS A 143 -10.10 -0.44 -1.86
N LEU A 144 -11.22 0.30 -1.90
CA LEU A 144 -11.63 1.22 -0.84
C LEU A 144 -13.16 1.29 -0.75
N ALA A 145 -13.70 1.14 0.46
CA ALA A 145 -15.12 1.38 0.78
C ALA A 145 -16.12 0.66 -0.13
N GLY A 146 -15.76 -0.53 -0.62
CA GLY A 146 -16.60 -1.34 -1.51
C GLY A 146 -16.31 -1.15 -3.00
N GLU A 147 -15.41 -0.24 -3.36
CA GLU A 147 -15.01 0.03 -4.75
C GLU A 147 -13.70 -0.68 -5.09
N ASP A 148 -13.65 -1.29 -6.26
CA ASP A 148 -12.45 -1.82 -6.89
C ASP A 148 -11.74 -0.67 -7.63
N LEU A 149 -10.50 -0.36 -7.22
CA LEU A 149 -9.70 0.72 -7.77
C LEU A 149 -8.66 0.24 -8.80
N THR A 150 -8.64 -1.04 -9.14
CA THR A 150 -7.65 -1.60 -10.07
C THR A 150 -7.76 -1.02 -11.49
N GLY A 151 -8.94 -0.50 -11.85
CA GLY A 151 -9.17 0.23 -13.10
C GLY A 151 -8.76 1.69 -13.08
N SER A 152 -8.44 2.28 -11.91
CA SER A 152 -7.96 3.65 -11.79
C SER A 152 -6.47 3.74 -12.08
N THR A 153 -6.00 4.94 -12.46
CA THR A 153 -4.57 5.18 -12.65
C THR A 153 -3.80 5.03 -11.32
N LEU A 154 -2.52 4.65 -11.41
CA LEU A 154 -1.67 4.55 -10.21
C LEU A 154 -1.59 5.88 -9.44
N GLN A 155 -1.51 7.00 -10.17
CA GLN A 155 -1.48 8.34 -9.58
C GLN A 155 -2.72 8.64 -8.73
N GLU A 156 -3.91 8.28 -9.23
CA GLU A 156 -5.17 8.43 -8.48
C GLU A 156 -5.17 7.57 -7.22
N ARG A 157 -4.78 6.30 -7.33
CA ARG A 157 -4.73 5.39 -6.19
C ARG A 157 -3.76 5.88 -5.11
N ILE A 158 -2.55 6.35 -5.49
CA ILE A 158 -1.59 6.95 -4.57
C ILE A 158 -2.13 8.24 -3.95
N ARG A 159 -2.80 9.10 -4.73
CA ARG A 159 -3.43 10.32 -4.22
C ARG A 159 -4.47 9.99 -3.14
N ILE A 160 -5.35 9.02 -3.40
CA ILE A 160 -6.37 8.58 -2.42
C ILE A 160 -5.68 8.01 -1.17
N MET A 161 -4.63 7.21 -1.32
CA MET A 161 -3.89 6.60 -0.21
C MET A 161 -3.26 7.66 0.72
N ARG A 162 -2.90 8.83 0.21
CA ARG A 162 -2.34 9.97 0.98
C ARG A 162 -3.38 10.78 1.75
N LEU A 163 -4.67 10.58 1.49
CA LEU A 163 -5.72 11.33 2.17
C LEU A 163 -5.80 10.95 3.65
N PRO A 164 -6.10 11.93 4.56
CA PRO A 164 -6.25 11.69 6.00
C PRO A 164 -7.35 10.69 6.36
N VAL A 165 -8.20 10.37 5.42
CA VAL A 165 -9.29 9.43 5.56
C VAL A 165 -8.82 7.99 5.75
N LEU A 166 -7.66 7.64 5.19
CA LEU A 166 -7.10 6.30 5.34
C LEU A 166 -6.32 6.12 6.65
N VAL A 167 -5.61 7.15 7.11
CA VAL A 167 -4.75 7.03 8.30
C VAL A 167 -5.04 8.14 9.30
N SER A 168 -5.30 7.78 10.55
CA SER A 168 -5.49 8.75 11.62
C SER A 168 -4.18 9.52 11.89
N ARG A 169 -4.21 10.87 11.81
CA ARG A 169 -3.07 11.74 12.17
C ARG A 169 -2.77 11.80 13.68
N ARG A 170 -3.48 11.05 14.51
CA ARG A 170 -3.18 11.03 15.94
C ARG A 170 -1.83 10.33 16.14
N ARG A 171 -0.88 11.07 16.74
CA ARG A 171 0.45 10.61 17.14
C ARG A 171 0.38 9.17 17.65
N CYS A 172 0.89 8.23 16.92
CA CYS A 172 1.17 6.93 17.42
C CYS A 172 2.61 6.94 17.97
N MET A 173 2.72 7.15 19.28
CA MET A 173 3.88 6.66 20.02
C MET A 173 3.67 5.14 20.17
N ALA A 174 4.17 4.38 19.28
CA ALA A 174 4.63 3.01 19.39
C ALA A 174 4.66 2.35 18.01
N SER A 175 5.83 2.15 17.50
CA SER A 175 6.31 1.00 16.72
C SER A 175 5.71 0.64 15.36
N THR A 176 4.79 1.39 14.75
CA THR A 176 4.38 1.09 13.38
C THR A 176 4.21 2.39 12.60
N ARG A 177 5.21 2.71 11.82
CA ARG A 177 5.23 3.91 10.97
C ARG A 177 4.57 3.55 9.64
N TRP A 178 3.43 4.14 9.35
CA TRP A 178 2.90 4.18 7.99
C TRP A 178 3.72 5.23 7.23
N SER A 179 4.52 4.80 6.31
CA SER A 179 5.22 5.70 5.39
C SER A 179 4.59 5.55 4.03
N VAL A 180 3.80 6.53 3.63
CA VAL A 180 3.56 6.78 2.21
C VAL A 180 4.85 7.41 1.72
N LEU A 181 5.49 6.82 0.70
CA LEU A 181 6.69 7.38 0.11
C LEU A 181 6.32 8.72 -0.52
N ASP A 182 6.79 9.82 0.09
CA ASP A 182 6.80 11.09 -0.59
C ASP A 182 7.82 10.98 -1.73
N SER A 183 7.34 11.09 -2.97
CA SER A 183 8.21 11.28 -4.11
C SER A 183 9.07 12.52 -3.84
N VAL A 184 10.37 12.32 -3.76
CA VAL A 184 11.35 13.39 -3.71
C VAL A 184 11.17 14.21 -4.99
N GLY A 185 10.79 15.49 -4.83
CA GLY A 185 10.78 16.47 -5.91
C GLY A 185 12.19 16.79 -6.39
#